data_3fd30cd4a07b95af29ede734c3e44115
#
_entry.id   3fd30cd4a07b95af29ede734c3e44115
#
_cell.length_a   1.000
_cell.length_b   1.000
_cell.length_c   1.000
_cell.angle_alpha   90.00
_cell.angle_beta   90.00
_cell.angle_gamma   90.00
#
_symmetry.space_group_name_H-M   'P 1'
#
loop_
_entity.id
_entity.type
_entity.pdbx_description
1 polymer ?
#
loop_
_entity_poly.entity_id
_entity_poly.type
_entity_poly.pdbx_seq_one_letter_code
_entity_poly.pdbx_strand_id
1 'polypeptide(L)'
;MGIRQGESPHYFNGEYMKSFFVRYQPVFEIVCRILGNGWRVNLLDDCQYRIKLTSPQYKNFSIHIRMEKGRLVIIGSVESRSWRGPYHTCTVSPERNPVEIAADIEKKILTDALENVDIAREYEQQLQRKRDQIQILKGMLSRLMHLDSWHGTLTGFKVENGLDGNVSERGDGYEMIIRGLSVDQLIKVAGFIKQL
;
A
#
# COMPACT_ATOMS: atom_id res chain seq x y z
N MET A 1 -4.72 -7.06 -58.45
CA MET A 1 -4.95 -7.46 -57.05
C MET A 1 -3.60 -7.91 -56.49
N GLY A 2 -2.88 -7.00 -55.85
CA GLY A 2 -1.52 -7.25 -55.32
C GLY A 2 -1.57 -7.46 -53.84
N ILE A 3 -1.13 -8.61 -53.40
CA ILE A 3 -0.96 -9.00 -52.01
C ILE A 3 0.38 -8.39 -51.57
N ARG A 4 0.32 -7.42 -50.65
CA ARG A 4 1.51 -6.92 -49.96
C ARG A 4 1.96 -7.98 -48.97
N GLN A 5 3.13 -8.53 -49.19
CA GLN A 5 3.84 -9.38 -48.25
C GLN A 5 4.28 -8.50 -47.07
N GLY A 6 3.91 -8.94 -45.82
CA GLY A 6 4.32 -8.31 -44.60
C GLY A 6 5.82 -8.39 -44.37
N GLU A 7 6.42 -7.28 -44.06
CA GLU A 7 7.80 -7.19 -43.64
C GLU A 7 8.00 -7.93 -42.33
N SER A 8 8.93 -8.88 -42.37
CA SER A 8 9.39 -9.61 -41.18
C SER A 8 10.15 -8.67 -40.25
N PRO A 9 10.04 -8.81 -38.93
CA PRO A 9 10.81 -7.99 -38.00
C PRO A 9 12.30 -8.24 -38.18
N HIS A 10 13.06 -7.17 -38.32
CA HIS A 10 14.50 -7.18 -38.45
C HIS A 10 15.16 -7.96 -37.30
N TYR A 11 15.74 -9.09 -37.62
CA TYR A 11 16.72 -9.78 -36.79
C TYR A 11 18.01 -8.95 -36.75
N PHE A 12 18.16 -8.14 -35.71
CA PHE A 12 19.43 -7.54 -35.36
C PHE A 12 20.37 -8.60 -34.77
N ASN A 13 21.60 -8.63 -35.26
CA ASN A 13 22.71 -9.51 -34.93
C ASN A 13 22.75 -9.94 -33.44
N GLY A 14 22.96 -11.25 -33.23
CA GLY A 14 22.90 -12.00 -31.98
C GLY A 14 23.95 -11.68 -30.92
N GLU A 15 23.95 -10.47 -30.40
CA GLU A 15 24.31 -10.23 -29.01
C GLU A 15 22.99 -10.25 -28.19
N TYR A 16 22.78 -11.31 -27.46
CA TYR A 16 21.74 -11.35 -26.41
C TYR A 16 21.98 -10.15 -25.51
N MET A 17 21.19 -9.08 -25.69
CA MET A 17 21.16 -7.99 -24.72
C MET A 17 20.78 -8.59 -23.39
N LYS A 18 21.75 -8.78 -22.50
CA LYS A 18 21.51 -9.26 -21.14
C LYS A 18 20.42 -8.38 -20.54
N SER A 19 19.39 -8.98 -19.96
CA SER A 19 18.32 -8.22 -19.28
C SER A 19 18.97 -7.26 -18.27
N PHE A 20 18.29 -6.16 -17.96
CA PHE A 20 18.78 -5.20 -16.97
C PHE A 20 19.20 -5.91 -15.67
N PHE A 21 18.40 -6.86 -15.22
CA PHE A 21 18.68 -7.65 -14.03
C PHE A 21 20.02 -8.38 -14.14
N VAL A 22 20.23 -9.15 -15.17
CA VAL A 22 21.46 -9.94 -15.36
C VAL A 22 22.70 -9.05 -15.45
N ARG A 23 22.56 -7.87 -16.06
CA ARG A 23 23.68 -6.92 -16.21
C ARG A 23 24.10 -6.29 -14.89
N TYR A 24 23.13 -5.89 -14.05
CA TYR A 24 23.42 -5.07 -12.86
C TYR A 24 23.35 -5.84 -11.54
N GLN A 25 22.83 -7.08 -11.52
CA GLN A 25 22.81 -7.92 -10.32
C GLN A 25 24.17 -8.00 -9.62
N PRO A 26 25.30 -8.30 -10.31
CA PRO A 26 26.60 -8.40 -9.64
C PRO A 26 27.04 -7.09 -8.99
N VAL A 27 26.73 -5.95 -9.62
CA VAL A 27 27.03 -4.61 -9.08
C VAL A 27 26.28 -4.40 -7.76
N PHE A 28 24.96 -4.69 -7.76
CA PHE A 28 24.13 -4.49 -6.56
C PHE A 28 24.34 -5.55 -5.48
N GLU A 29 24.85 -6.71 -5.79
CA GLU A 29 25.36 -7.65 -4.78
C GLU A 29 26.56 -7.09 -4.03
N ILE A 30 27.48 -6.38 -4.72
CA ILE A 30 28.59 -5.68 -4.08
C ILE A 30 28.07 -4.53 -3.23
N VAL A 31 27.16 -3.71 -3.77
CA VAL A 31 26.51 -2.61 -3.04
C VAL A 31 25.86 -3.13 -1.74
N CYS A 32 25.12 -4.24 -1.80
CA CYS A 32 24.49 -4.85 -0.63
C CYS A 32 25.50 -5.27 0.44
N ARG A 33 26.65 -5.84 0.06
CA ARG A 33 27.72 -6.20 0.99
C ARG A 33 28.30 -4.97 1.70
N ILE A 34 28.48 -3.87 0.96
CA ILE A 34 29.00 -2.61 1.52
C ILE A 34 28.01 -1.97 2.47
N LEU A 35 26.71 -1.93 2.12
CA LEU A 35 25.64 -1.43 2.98
C LEU A 35 25.51 -2.23 4.30
N GLY A 36 25.93 -3.48 4.33
CA GLY A 36 25.79 -4.33 5.51
C GLY A 36 24.33 -4.60 5.87
N ASN A 37 24.03 -4.70 7.16
CA ASN A 37 22.66 -4.82 7.69
C ASN A 37 21.77 -5.89 7.02
N GLY A 38 22.39 -6.92 6.44
CA GLY A 38 21.69 -8.01 5.75
C GLY A 38 21.02 -7.61 4.43
N TRP A 39 21.40 -6.48 3.83
CA TRP A 39 20.94 -6.12 2.49
C TRP A 39 21.32 -7.18 1.47
N ARG A 40 20.38 -7.51 0.60
CA ARG A 40 20.56 -8.51 -0.47
C ARG A 40 19.67 -8.19 -1.66
N VAL A 41 20.11 -8.62 -2.83
CA VAL A 41 19.28 -8.63 -4.02
C VAL A 41 18.16 -9.65 -3.83
N ASN A 42 16.93 -9.24 -4.05
CA ASN A 42 15.79 -10.15 -3.98
C ASN A 42 15.66 -10.93 -5.29
N LEU A 43 16.09 -12.18 -5.29
CA LEU A 43 16.04 -13.07 -6.46
C LEU A 43 14.61 -13.60 -6.74
N LEU A 44 13.66 -13.40 -5.81
CA LEU A 44 12.27 -13.80 -5.98
C LEU A 44 11.42 -12.70 -6.66
N ASP A 45 12.00 -11.52 -6.89
CA ASP A 45 11.34 -10.46 -7.66
C ASP A 45 11.46 -10.78 -9.15
N ASP A 46 10.39 -11.30 -9.72
CA ASP A 46 10.33 -11.75 -11.12
C ASP A 46 10.21 -10.57 -12.11
N CYS A 47 11.06 -9.57 -11.97
CA CYS A 47 11.09 -8.41 -12.85
C CYS A 47 12.45 -8.22 -13.53
N GLN A 48 12.50 -8.46 -14.84
CA GLN A 48 13.71 -8.36 -15.61
C GLN A 48 14.23 -6.92 -15.81
N TYR A 49 13.38 -5.91 -15.57
CA TYR A 49 13.68 -4.50 -15.83
C TYR A 49 14.03 -3.71 -14.57
N ARG A 50 14.04 -4.35 -13.42
CA ARG A 50 14.41 -3.74 -12.14
C ARG A 50 15.18 -4.71 -11.26
N ILE A 51 15.89 -4.15 -10.29
CA ILE A 51 16.49 -4.89 -9.17
C ILE A 51 15.79 -4.41 -7.90
N LYS A 52 15.39 -5.33 -7.04
CA LYS A 52 14.85 -5.05 -5.72
C LYS A 52 15.86 -5.48 -4.66
N LEU A 53 16.20 -4.56 -3.74
CA LEU A 53 17.00 -4.85 -2.57
C LEU A 53 16.11 -4.91 -1.33
N THR A 54 16.37 -5.88 -0.47
CA THR A 54 15.64 -6.08 0.79
C THR A 54 16.62 -6.35 1.92
N SER A 55 16.22 -6.00 3.15
CA SER A 55 16.99 -6.30 4.35
C SER A 55 16.05 -6.74 5.48
N PRO A 56 16.43 -7.75 6.28
CA PRO A 56 15.65 -8.17 7.45
C PRO A 56 15.59 -7.10 8.54
N GLN A 57 16.57 -6.19 8.63
CA GLN A 57 16.56 -5.07 9.56
C GLN A 57 15.61 -3.95 9.14
N TYR A 58 15.36 -3.80 7.83
CA TYR A 58 14.44 -2.84 7.24
C TYR A 58 13.18 -3.54 6.76
N LYS A 59 12.54 -4.28 7.65
CA LYS A 59 11.30 -5.01 7.30
C LYS A 59 10.23 -4.04 6.78
N ASN A 60 9.58 -4.40 5.67
CA ASN A 60 8.62 -3.58 4.94
C ASN A 60 9.22 -2.31 4.28
N PHE A 61 10.53 -2.26 4.10
CA PHE A 61 11.19 -1.27 3.27
C PHE A 61 11.97 -1.97 2.17
N SER A 62 11.96 -1.41 0.98
CA SER A 62 12.75 -1.93 -0.15
C SER A 62 13.33 -0.81 -0.99
N ILE A 63 14.42 -1.14 -1.67
CA ILE A 63 15.07 -0.27 -2.62
C ILE A 63 14.89 -0.87 -4.00
N HIS A 64 14.34 -0.08 -4.92
CA HIS A 64 14.13 -0.47 -6.31
C HIS A 64 15.08 0.29 -7.22
N ILE A 65 15.74 -0.42 -8.12
CA ILE A 65 16.66 0.14 -9.08
C ILE A 65 16.16 -0.18 -10.49
N ARG A 66 16.09 0.83 -11.33
CA ARG A 66 15.74 0.69 -12.74
C ARG A 66 16.55 1.63 -13.62
N MET A 67 16.52 1.40 -14.93
CA MET A 67 17.16 2.27 -15.91
C MET A 67 16.14 3.29 -16.42
N GLU A 68 16.47 4.57 -16.33
CA GLU A 68 15.69 5.65 -16.95
C GLU A 68 16.65 6.63 -17.66
N LYS A 69 16.38 6.89 -18.91
CA LYS A 69 17.14 7.87 -19.72
C LYS A 69 18.66 7.69 -19.60
N GLY A 70 19.14 6.45 -19.60
CA GLY A 70 20.56 6.12 -19.51
C GLY A 70 21.19 6.26 -18.11
N ARG A 71 20.38 6.45 -17.05
CA ARG A 71 20.83 6.52 -15.67
C ARG A 71 20.16 5.46 -14.81
N LEU A 72 20.85 4.98 -13.79
CA LEU A 72 20.23 4.16 -12.75
C LEU A 72 19.44 5.07 -11.80
N VAL A 73 18.13 4.86 -11.72
CA VAL A 73 17.25 5.49 -10.75
C VAL A 73 17.05 4.52 -9.61
N ILE A 74 17.38 4.96 -8.40
CA ILE A 74 17.33 4.20 -7.16
C ILE A 74 16.24 4.83 -6.30
N ILE A 75 15.26 4.04 -5.89
CA ILE A 75 14.08 4.50 -5.15
C ILE A 75 13.94 3.64 -3.90
N GLY A 76 13.96 4.27 -2.73
CA GLY A 76 13.63 3.63 -1.46
C GLY A 76 12.24 4.00 -1.01
N SER A 77 11.44 3.03 -0.60
CA SER A 77 10.07 3.24 -0.13
C SER A 77 9.63 2.16 0.84
N VAL A 78 8.70 2.53 1.71
CA VAL A 78 8.00 1.58 2.58
C VAL A 78 6.96 0.80 1.77
N GLU A 79 6.96 -0.50 1.93
CA GLU A 79 5.98 -1.41 1.34
C GLU A 79 4.74 -1.48 2.25
N SER A 80 3.80 -0.58 2.03
CA SER A 80 2.51 -0.56 2.71
C SER A 80 1.37 -0.47 1.70
N ARG A 81 0.26 -1.16 1.98
CA ARG A 81 -0.95 -1.08 1.16
C ARG A 81 -1.79 0.15 1.48
N SER A 82 -1.72 0.60 2.71
CA SER A 82 -2.61 1.62 3.26
C SER A 82 -1.92 2.98 3.45
N TRP A 83 -0.62 2.97 3.78
CA TRP A 83 0.15 4.19 4.00
C TRP A 83 0.88 4.64 2.73
N ARG A 84 0.79 5.92 2.42
CA ARG A 84 1.45 6.57 1.28
C ARG A 84 2.37 7.66 1.82
N GLY A 85 3.55 7.25 2.28
CA GLY A 85 4.54 8.19 2.77
C GLY A 85 5.53 8.65 1.70
N PRO A 86 6.53 9.43 2.12
CA PRO A 86 7.59 9.89 1.25
C PRO A 86 8.37 8.70 0.67
N TYR A 87 8.86 8.88 -0.53
CA TYR A 87 9.85 8.00 -1.13
C TYR A 87 11.10 8.82 -1.43
N HIS A 88 12.25 8.19 -1.23
CA HIS A 88 13.53 8.83 -1.45
C HIS A 88 14.14 8.32 -2.75
N THR A 89 14.71 9.22 -3.54
CA THR A 89 15.31 8.86 -4.82
C THR A 89 16.71 9.42 -4.98
N CYS A 90 17.55 8.67 -5.66
CA CYS A 90 18.78 9.20 -6.23
C CYS A 90 19.03 8.62 -7.61
N THR A 91 19.80 9.33 -8.41
CA THR A 91 20.20 8.88 -9.75
C THR A 91 21.71 8.83 -9.86
N VAL A 92 22.23 7.73 -10.42
CA VAL A 92 23.67 7.54 -10.58
C VAL A 92 24.01 7.11 -12.01
N SER A 93 25.26 7.29 -12.40
CA SER A 93 25.76 6.72 -13.66
C SER A 93 25.76 5.19 -13.58
N PRO A 94 25.42 4.47 -14.67
CA PRO A 94 25.53 3.02 -14.73
C PRO A 94 26.95 2.47 -14.50
N GLU A 95 27.96 3.29 -14.73
CA GLU A 95 29.39 2.94 -14.61
C GLU A 95 29.98 3.40 -13.26
N ARG A 96 29.15 3.95 -12.37
CA ARG A 96 29.62 4.45 -11.07
C ARG A 96 30.11 3.31 -10.19
N ASN A 97 31.17 3.59 -9.41
CA ASN A 97 31.74 2.62 -8.48
C ASN A 97 30.69 2.16 -7.43
N PRO A 98 30.56 0.84 -7.18
CA PRO A 98 29.61 0.32 -6.17
C PRO A 98 29.76 0.93 -4.78
N VAL A 99 30.97 1.30 -4.36
CA VAL A 99 31.22 1.97 -3.06
C VAL A 99 30.52 3.32 -3.00
N GLU A 100 30.61 4.11 -4.07
CA GLU A 100 29.94 5.41 -4.13
C GLU A 100 28.42 5.29 -4.26
N ILE A 101 27.94 4.24 -4.97
CA ILE A 101 26.51 3.95 -5.04
C ILE A 101 25.98 3.61 -3.65
N ALA A 102 26.69 2.79 -2.88
CA ALA A 102 26.31 2.45 -1.50
C ALA A 102 26.26 3.69 -0.61
N ALA A 103 27.27 4.56 -0.68
CA ALA A 103 27.30 5.83 0.08
C ALA A 103 26.12 6.76 -0.30
N ASP A 104 25.76 6.85 -1.58
CA ASP A 104 24.60 7.62 -2.02
C ASP A 104 23.29 7.02 -1.48
N ILE A 105 23.14 5.70 -1.48
CA ILE A 105 21.97 5.00 -0.91
C ILE A 105 21.88 5.29 0.58
N GLU A 106 22.96 5.11 1.32
CA GLU A 106 22.97 5.34 2.77
C GLU A 106 22.55 6.78 3.10
N LYS A 107 23.16 7.75 2.43
CA LYS A 107 22.93 9.17 2.69
C LYS A 107 21.58 9.69 2.21
N LYS A 108 21.04 9.19 1.08
CA LYS A 108 19.87 9.78 0.40
C LYS A 108 18.62 8.93 0.49
N ILE A 109 18.77 7.63 0.76
CA ILE A 109 17.66 6.66 0.75
C ILE A 109 17.38 6.11 2.15
N LEU A 110 18.43 5.83 2.94
CA LEU A 110 18.28 5.16 4.23
C LEU A 110 18.18 6.11 5.43
N THR A 111 18.41 7.42 5.24
CA THR A 111 18.47 8.41 6.35
C THR A 111 17.23 8.32 7.26
N ASP A 112 16.02 8.31 6.69
CA ASP A 112 14.76 8.30 7.44
C ASP A 112 13.97 7.01 7.25
N ALA A 113 14.61 5.97 6.71
CA ALA A 113 13.92 4.75 6.27
C ALA A 113 13.25 4.00 7.43
N LEU A 114 13.91 3.89 8.59
CA LEU A 114 13.37 3.23 9.78
C LEU A 114 12.22 4.02 10.40
N GLU A 115 12.35 5.34 10.49
CA GLU A 115 11.29 6.23 10.98
C GLU A 115 10.04 6.11 10.11
N ASN A 116 10.19 6.13 8.79
CA ASN A 116 9.08 5.94 7.87
C ASN A 116 8.41 4.56 7.98
N VAL A 117 9.19 3.51 8.27
CA VAL A 117 8.65 2.17 8.55
C VAL A 117 7.82 2.16 9.83
N ASP A 118 8.28 2.84 10.89
CA ASP A 118 7.56 2.88 12.15
C ASP A 118 6.27 3.71 12.03
N ILE A 119 6.30 4.85 11.36
CA ILE A 119 5.10 5.65 11.05
C ILE A 119 4.07 4.83 10.25
N ALA A 120 4.52 4.11 9.23
CA ALA A 120 3.64 3.26 8.44
C ALA A 120 3.01 2.13 9.27
N ARG A 121 3.78 1.52 10.18
CA ARG A 121 3.32 0.47 11.08
C ARG A 121 2.26 1.00 12.06
N GLU A 122 2.49 2.17 12.65
CA GLU A 122 1.52 2.81 13.54
C GLU A 122 0.22 3.13 12.81
N TYR A 123 0.31 3.68 11.61
CA TYR A 123 -0.84 3.97 10.77
C TYR A 123 -1.65 2.70 10.44
N GLU A 124 -0.99 1.60 10.06
CA GLU A 124 -1.65 0.33 9.79
C GLU A 124 -2.31 -0.26 11.04
N GLN A 125 -1.68 -0.14 12.21
CA GLN A 125 -2.27 -0.56 13.48
C GLN A 125 -3.50 0.25 13.84
N GLN A 126 -3.48 1.57 13.64
CA GLN A 126 -4.65 2.43 13.87
C GLN A 126 -5.80 2.05 12.95
N LEU A 127 -5.54 1.85 11.66
CA LEU A 127 -6.55 1.38 10.71
C LEU A 127 -7.14 0.01 11.10
N GLN A 128 -6.30 -0.91 11.56
CA GLN A 128 -6.77 -2.22 12.01
C GLN A 128 -7.65 -2.11 13.24
N ARG A 129 -7.24 -1.35 14.25
CA ARG A 129 -8.06 -1.09 15.45
C ARG A 129 -9.42 -0.49 15.08
N LYS A 130 -9.45 0.48 14.16
CA LYS A 130 -10.71 1.08 13.69
C LYS A 130 -11.61 0.05 12.99
N ARG A 131 -11.03 -0.83 12.15
CA ARG A 131 -11.79 -1.92 11.51
C ARG A 131 -12.37 -2.89 12.53
N ASP A 132 -11.59 -3.26 13.53
CA ASP A 132 -12.02 -4.18 14.59
C ASP A 132 -13.16 -3.56 15.42
N GLN A 133 -13.07 -2.27 15.78
CA GLN A 133 -14.14 -1.54 16.45
C GLN A 133 -15.45 -1.52 15.64
N ILE A 134 -15.35 -1.25 14.34
CA ILE A 134 -16.49 -1.28 13.42
C ILE A 134 -17.11 -2.68 13.37
N GLN A 135 -16.32 -3.73 13.31
CA GLN A 135 -16.81 -5.11 13.29
C GLN A 135 -17.51 -5.48 14.60
N ILE A 136 -16.97 -5.09 15.74
CA ILE A 136 -17.59 -5.28 17.05
C ILE A 136 -18.94 -4.56 17.10
N LEU A 137 -18.99 -3.28 16.70
CA LEU A 137 -20.22 -2.50 16.67
C LEU A 137 -21.28 -3.13 15.76
N LYS A 138 -20.92 -3.54 14.56
CA LYS A 138 -21.82 -4.26 13.64
C LYS A 138 -22.31 -5.57 14.26
N GLY A 139 -21.43 -6.31 14.91
CA GLY A 139 -21.80 -7.55 15.62
C GLY A 139 -22.79 -7.33 16.77
N MET A 140 -22.70 -6.20 17.48
CA MET A 140 -23.67 -5.82 18.50
C MET A 140 -25.02 -5.43 17.89
N LEU A 141 -25.00 -4.57 16.87
CA LEU A 141 -26.21 -4.12 16.18
C LEU A 141 -26.96 -5.26 15.48
N SER A 142 -26.24 -6.23 14.90
CA SER A 142 -26.86 -7.38 14.24
C SER A 142 -27.66 -8.31 15.14
N ARG A 143 -27.44 -8.23 16.46
CA ARG A 143 -28.25 -8.95 17.45
C ARG A 143 -29.59 -8.27 17.71
N LEU A 144 -29.72 -7.00 17.37
CA LEU A 144 -30.90 -6.17 17.64
C LEU A 144 -31.75 -5.92 16.41
N MET A 145 -31.11 -5.94 15.21
CA MET A 145 -31.74 -5.57 13.96
C MET A 145 -31.08 -6.26 12.78
N HIS A 146 -31.79 -6.42 11.68
CA HIS A 146 -31.20 -6.90 10.43
C HIS A 146 -30.36 -5.78 9.79
N LEU A 147 -29.07 -6.05 9.53
CA LEU A 147 -28.16 -5.08 8.94
C LEU A 147 -28.10 -5.22 7.43
N ASP A 148 -28.15 -4.10 6.73
CA ASP A 148 -27.99 -3.98 5.28
C ASP A 148 -26.74 -3.18 4.93
N SER A 149 -26.18 -3.45 3.77
CA SER A 149 -25.05 -2.65 3.24
C SER A 149 -25.57 -1.43 2.50
N TRP A 150 -25.38 -0.23 3.05
CA TRP A 150 -25.73 1.03 2.39
C TRP A 150 -24.47 1.82 2.08
N HIS A 151 -24.39 2.30 0.83
CA HIS A 151 -23.24 3.09 0.39
C HIS A 151 -23.12 4.40 1.20
N GLY A 152 -21.90 4.72 1.64
CA GLY A 152 -21.61 5.97 2.38
C GLY A 152 -22.01 5.98 3.84
N THR A 153 -22.48 4.85 4.39
CA THR A 153 -22.83 4.70 5.81
C THR A 153 -22.05 3.56 6.45
N LEU A 154 -22.02 3.52 7.78
CA LEU A 154 -21.46 2.39 8.52
C LEU A 154 -22.27 1.13 8.24
N THR A 155 -23.60 1.22 8.34
CA THR A 155 -24.56 0.16 7.99
C THR A 155 -25.96 0.75 7.82
N GLY A 156 -26.76 0.15 6.95
CA GLY A 156 -28.22 0.25 6.98
C GLY A 156 -28.79 -0.76 7.96
N PHE A 157 -30.05 -0.62 8.33
CA PHE A 157 -30.77 -1.61 9.11
C PHE A 157 -32.26 -1.64 8.78
N LYS A 158 -32.85 -2.81 9.03
CA LYS A 158 -34.30 -3.03 9.01
C LYS A 158 -34.72 -3.77 10.25
N VAL A 159 -35.92 -3.48 10.73
CA VAL A 159 -36.56 -4.12 11.90
C VAL A 159 -37.87 -4.76 11.45
N GLU A 160 -38.25 -5.87 12.07
CA GLU A 160 -39.44 -6.66 11.71
C GLU A 160 -40.75 -5.86 11.69
N ASN A 161 -40.85 -4.79 12.47
CA ASN A 161 -42.00 -3.89 12.55
C ASN A 161 -42.08 -2.84 11.42
N GLY A 162 -41.25 -2.97 10.37
CA GLY A 162 -41.24 -2.09 9.20
C GLY A 162 -40.41 -0.82 9.34
N LEU A 163 -39.71 -0.62 10.46
CA LEU A 163 -38.75 0.48 10.61
C LEU A 163 -37.49 0.19 9.87
N ASP A 164 -36.93 1.19 9.20
CA ASP A 164 -35.61 1.16 8.57
C ASP A 164 -34.79 2.38 8.93
N GLY A 165 -33.51 2.31 8.62
CA GLY A 165 -32.63 3.42 8.88
C GLY A 165 -31.18 3.13 8.55
N ASN A 166 -30.32 4.01 9.00
CA ASN A 166 -28.88 3.84 8.86
C ASN A 166 -28.11 4.41 10.04
N VAL A 167 -26.92 3.87 10.24
CA VAL A 167 -25.92 4.36 11.19
C VAL A 167 -24.73 4.88 10.39
N SER A 168 -24.24 6.06 10.73
CA SER A 168 -23.09 6.71 10.13
C SER A 168 -22.11 7.15 11.22
N GLU A 169 -20.82 7.15 10.90
CA GLU A 169 -19.80 7.74 11.77
C GLU A 169 -19.80 9.28 11.56
N ARG A 170 -19.79 10.04 12.66
CA ARG A 170 -19.77 11.52 12.65
C ARG A 170 -18.83 12.04 13.73
N GLY A 171 -17.71 12.61 13.31
CA GLY A 171 -16.69 13.06 14.26
C GLY A 171 -16.24 11.93 15.19
N ASP A 172 -16.38 12.15 16.49
CA ASP A 172 -16.01 11.16 17.53
C ASP A 172 -17.16 10.24 17.95
N GLY A 173 -18.31 10.31 17.25
CA GLY A 173 -19.50 9.55 17.59
C GLY A 173 -20.22 8.94 16.41
N TYR A 174 -21.46 8.56 16.65
CA TYR A 174 -22.33 7.94 15.66
C TYR A 174 -23.63 8.70 15.53
N GLU A 175 -24.11 8.84 14.30
CA GLU A 175 -25.44 9.32 13.97
C GLU A 175 -26.29 8.11 13.58
N MET A 176 -27.52 8.03 14.18
CA MET A 176 -28.50 7.02 13.81
C MET A 176 -29.75 7.71 13.27
N ILE A 177 -30.14 7.37 12.07
CA ILE A 177 -31.36 7.85 11.42
C ILE A 177 -32.36 6.69 11.40
N ILE A 178 -33.56 6.93 11.94
CA ILE A 178 -34.67 5.95 11.95
C ILE A 178 -35.80 6.54 11.12
N ARG A 179 -36.37 5.72 10.24
CA ARG A 179 -37.49 6.08 9.37
C ARG A 179 -38.71 5.19 9.63
N GLY A 180 -39.88 5.66 9.24
CA GLY A 180 -41.12 4.89 9.35
C GLY A 180 -41.72 4.84 10.75
N LEU A 181 -41.30 5.71 11.68
CA LEU A 181 -41.87 5.77 13.03
C LEU A 181 -43.32 6.22 13.02
N SER A 182 -44.21 5.46 13.70
CA SER A 182 -45.55 5.93 14.07
C SER A 182 -45.44 6.99 15.19
N VAL A 183 -46.53 7.71 15.47
CA VAL A 183 -46.58 8.73 16.56
C VAL A 183 -46.19 8.09 17.90
N ASP A 184 -46.76 6.94 18.23
CA ASP A 184 -46.49 6.24 19.49
C ASP A 184 -45.03 5.79 19.59
N GLN A 185 -44.45 5.31 18.48
CA GLN A 185 -43.05 4.91 18.42
C GLN A 185 -42.13 6.11 18.58
N LEU A 186 -42.45 7.24 17.95
CA LEU A 186 -41.70 8.49 18.10
C LEU A 186 -41.67 8.96 19.55
N ILE A 187 -42.84 8.95 20.24
CA ILE A 187 -42.93 9.33 21.65
C ILE A 187 -42.08 8.39 22.53
N LYS A 188 -42.13 7.09 22.28
CA LYS A 188 -41.29 6.09 23.01
C LYS A 188 -39.82 6.33 22.82
N VAL A 189 -39.36 6.55 21.57
CA VAL A 189 -37.96 6.86 21.25
C VAL A 189 -37.50 8.16 21.92
N ALA A 190 -38.32 9.23 21.86
CA ALA A 190 -38.03 10.49 22.53
C ALA A 190 -37.96 10.36 24.06
N GLY A 191 -38.85 9.55 24.63
CA GLY A 191 -38.81 9.22 26.07
C GLY A 191 -37.57 8.45 26.49
N PHE A 192 -37.09 7.53 25.63
CA PHE A 192 -35.85 6.78 25.87
C PHE A 192 -34.62 7.68 25.81
N ILE A 193 -34.54 8.57 24.81
CA ILE A 193 -33.43 9.52 24.65
C ILE A 193 -33.28 10.41 25.91
N LYS A 194 -34.37 10.76 26.56
CA LYS A 194 -34.37 11.56 27.81
C LYS A 194 -33.65 10.83 28.96
N GLN A 195 -33.48 9.51 28.89
CA GLN A 195 -32.89 8.68 29.95
C GLN A 195 -31.41 8.38 29.70
N LEU A 196 -30.88 8.73 28.50
CA LEU A 196 -29.45 8.66 28.15
C LEU A 196 -28.69 9.85 28.74
#